data_62d17a22bc9563ca2b285bd35b87085f
#
_entry.id   62d17a22bc9563ca2b285bd35b87085f
#
_cell.length_a   1.000
_cell.length_b   1.000
_cell.length_c   1.000
_cell.angle_alpha   90.00
_cell.angle_beta   90.00
_cell.angle_gamma   90.00
#
_symmetry.space_group_name_H-M   'P 1'
#
loop_
_entity.id
_entity.type
_entity.pdbx_description
1 polymer ?
#
loop_
_entity_poly.entity_id
_entity_poly.type
_entity_poly.pdbx_seq_one_letter_code
_entity_poly.pdbx_strand_id
1 'polypeptide(L)'
;MSTSKRRRSANIVEGVERAPNRSMYYGLGYTDADFSKPMVGIANGHSTITPCNSGLQKLADAAANAIQAAGGNPQVFGTPTISDGMSMGTEGMKYSLVSREVIADCVETCVQGQWMDGVLVIGGCDKNMPGGMMGILRANVPAIYVYGGTIMPGRLDGKDLNIVSVFEAVGEHAAGRLSDSRLKDIERHAIPGPGSCGGMYSANTMSAAFEALGMSLPYSSSMANIHDEETASATESARVLLRAIERDLKPRDIITRAAIENAVAVVMAVGGSTNAVLHILAIAHAADVDWSIDDFERMRRKVPVLCDLKPSGHYLTVDFHRAGGVPQVMKLLLDAGLLHGECMTITGLTVAETLKDVPAVPPADQDVIRPLDRALYAEGHLAILKGNLAPEGSVAKITGLKNPVMSGPARVFDDEPTALEAILDGRIRHGDIMV
;
A
#
# COMPACT_ATOMS: atom_id res chain seq x y z
N MET A 1 38.80 -8.76 10.15
CA MET A 1 38.23 -9.75 9.22
C MET A 1 36.77 -9.91 9.61
N SER A 2 35.85 -9.34 8.83
CA SER A 2 34.41 -9.53 9.04
C SER A 2 34.10 -11.00 8.71
N THR A 3 33.68 -11.79 9.69
CA THR A 3 33.12 -13.13 9.45
C THR A 3 31.83 -12.91 8.68
N SER A 4 31.87 -13.10 7.36
CA SER A 4 30.67 -13.11 6.53
C SER A 4 29.67 -14.06 7.17
N LYS A 5 28.50 -13.53 7.59
CA LYS A 5 27.45 -14.34 8.19
C LYS A 5 27.01 -15.39 7.17
N ARG A 6 26.90 -16.65 7.61
CA ARG A 6 26.49 -17.76 6.72
C ARG A 6 25.11 -17.47 6.15
N ARG A 7 24.95 -17.55 4.84
CA ARG A 7 23.66 -17.40 4.14
C ARG A 7 22.65 -18.44 4.64
N ARG A 8 21.38 -18.08 4.69
CA ARG A 8 20.30 -19.01 5.04
C ARG A 8 20.19 -20.17 4.06
N SER A 9 20.30 -19.85 2.74
CA SER A 9 20.26 -20.82 1.65
C SER A 9 21.35 -21.90 1.74
N ALA A 10 22.43 -21.67 2.47
CA ALA A 10 23.44 -22.68 2.75
C ALA A 10 22.83 -23.96 3.38
N ASN A 11 21.75 -23.82 4.15
CA ASN A 11 21.08 -24.97 4.78
C ASN A 11 20.41 -25.91 3.76
N ILE A 12 20.15 -25.45 2.54
CA ILE A 12 19.48 -26.22 1.49
C ILE A 12 20.43 -26.60 0.33
N VAL A 13 21.60 -25.96 0.23
CA VAL A 13 22.53 -26.22 -0.90
C VAL A 13 23.91 -26.72 -0.48
N GLU A 14 24.38 -26.57 0.77
CA GLU A 14 25.70 -26.94 1.20
C GLU A 14 25.70 -28.32 1.89
N GLY A 15 26.82 -29.08 1.71
CA GLY A 15 27.02 -30.40 2.30
C GLY A 15 26.64 -31.53 1.35
N VAL A 16 27.17 -32.73 1.63
CA VAL A 16 26.93 -33.93 0.79
C VAL A 16 25.47 -34.37 0.89
N GLU A 17 24.87 -34.23 2.07
CA GLU A 17 23.47 -34.57 2.34
C GLU A 17 22.50 -33.70 1.53
N ARG A 18 22.94 -32.59 0.96
CA ARG A 18 22.14 -31.70 0.11
C ARG A 18 22.30 -31.99 -1.38
N ALA A 19 22.97 -33.08 -1.76
CA ALA A 19 23.03 -33.48 -3.17
C ALA A 19 21.63 -33.66 -3.82
N PRO A 20 20.64 -34.27 -3.20
CA PRO A 20 19.28 -34.33 -3.75
C PRO A 20 18.65 -32.94 -4.02
N ASN A 21 18.86 -31.99 -3.12
CA ASN A 21 18.39 -30.62 -3.27
C ASN A 21 19.04 -29.94 -4.47
N ARG A 22 20.39 -30.03 -4.59
CA ARG A 22 21.09 -29.46 -5.73
C ARG A 22 20.70 -30.11 -7.05
N SER A 23 20.38 -31.42 -7.05
CA SER A 23 19.86 -32.10 -8.24
C SER A 23 18.55 -31.45 -8.75
N MET A 24 17.66 -31.03 -7.86
CA MET A 24 16.44 -30.30 -8.25
C MET A 24 16.78 -28.94 -8.86
N TYR A 25 17.77 -28.22 -8.29
CA TYR A 25 18.21 -26.94 -8.83
C TYR A 25 18.89 -27.08 -10.20
N TYR A 26 19.70 -28.14 -10.42
CA TYR A 26 20.24 -28.43 -11.77
C TYR A 26 19.15 -28.64 -12.80
N GLY A 27 18.03 -29.27 -12.42
CA GLY A 27 16.82 -29.41 -13.26
C GLY A 27 16.19 -28.10 -13.66
N LEU A 28 16.43 -27.02 -12.90
CA LEU A 28 16.01 -25.65 -13.18
C LEU A 28 17.08 -24.83 -13.94
N GLY A 29 18.23 -25.44 -14.31
CA GLY A 29 19.31 -24.79 -15.05
C GLY A 29 20.36 -24.11 -14.18
N TYR A 30 20.37 -24.34 -12.86
CA TYR A 30 21.41 -23.84 -11.96
C TYR A 30 22.73 -24.57 -12.23
N THR A 31 23.85 -23.92 -11.93
CA THR A 31 25.21 -24.46 -12.02
C THR A 31 25.85 -24.47 -10.62
N ASP A 32 27.02 -25.11 -10.51
CA ASP A 32 27.79 -25.11 -9.25
C ASP A 32 28.11 -23.71 -8.74
N ALA A 33 28.34 -22.76 -9.63
CA ALA A 33 28.64 -21.39 -9.28
C ALA A 33 27.43 -20.68 -8.60
N ASP A 34 26.20 -21.11 -8.90
CA ASP A 34 24.98 -20.49 -8.37
C ASP A 34 24.77 -20.86 -6.91
N PHE A 35 25.26 -21.98 -6.43
CA PHE A 35 25.13 -22.37 -5.02
C PHE A 35 25.95 -21.50 -4.06
N SER A 36 26.87 -20.69 -4.59
CA SER A 36 27.60 -19.67 -3.82
C SER A 36 26.87 -18.31 -3.72
N LYS A 37 25.79 -18.11 -4.48
CA LYS A 37 25.01 -16.85 -4.55
C LYS A 37 23.81 -16.88 -3.61
N PRO A 38 23.31 -15.72 -3.15
CA PRO A 38 22.09 -15.66 -2.37
C PRO A 38 20.87 -16.10 -3.19
N MET A 39 19.95 -16.85 -2.57
CA MET A 39 18.63 -17.20 -3.11
C MET A 39 17.63 -16.13 -2.71
N VAL A 40 17.07 -15.41 -3.69
CA VAL A 40 16.23 -14.23 -3.45
C VAL A 40 14.83 -14.48 -3.99
N GLY A 41 13.86 -14.50 -3.10
CA GLY A 41 12.44 -14.63 -3.46
C GLY A 41 11.90 -13.36 -4.12
N ILE A 42 11.05 -13.56 -5.12
CA ILE A 42 10.19 -12.49 -5.68
C ILE A 42 8.76 -12.96 -5.54
N ALA A 43 8.06 -12.44 -4.53
CA ALA A 43 6.64 -12.69 -4.34
C ALA A 43 5.85 -11.78 -5.29
N ASN A 44 5.38 -12.36 -6.39
CA ASN A 44 4.73 -11.62 -7.47
C ASN A 44 3.21 -11.68 -7.33
N GLY A 45 2.58 -10.53 -7.05
CA GLY A 45 1.14 -10.38 -7.02
C GLY A 45 0.48 -10.27 -8.40
N HIS A 46 1.20 -10.53 -9.50
CA HIS A 46 0.65 -10.45 -10.85
C HIS A 46 -0.61 -11.31 -11.02
N SER A 47 -1.59 -10.75 -11.69
CA SER A 47 -2.83 -11.44 -12.03
C SER A 47 -3.50 -10.75 -13.22
N THR A 48 -4.17 -11.51 -14.06
CA THR A 48 -5.04 -10.99 -15.14
C THR A 48 -6.47 -10.77 -14.66
N ILE A 49 -6.75 -11.00 -13.37
CA ILE A 49 -8.10 -10.85 -12.78
C ILE A 49 -8.48 -9.37 -12.67
N THR A 50 -7.52 -8.49 -12.37
CA THR A 50 -7.80 -7.07 -12.08
C THR A 50 -6.76 -6.14 -12.71
N PRO A 51 -7.15 -4.93 -13.15
CA PRO A 51 -6.21 -3.91 -13.62
C PRO A 51 -5.11 -3.59 -12.59
N CYS A 52 -5.43 -3.62 -11.29
CA CYS A 52 -4.49 -3.33 -10.22
C CYS A 52 -3.21 -4.19 -10.27
N ASN A 53 -3.31 -5.42 -10.78
CA ASN A 53 -2.23 -6.40 -10.78
C ASN A 53 -1.77 -6.84 -12.17
N SER A 54 -2.47 -6.46 -13.24
CA SER A 54 -2.18 -6.92 -14.60
C SER A 54 -0.83 -6.44 -15.14
N GLY A 55 -0.30 -5.32 -14.63
CA GLY A 55 1.00 -4.77 -15.01
C GLY A 55 2.20 -5.29 -14.22
N LEU A 56 2.00 -6.10 -13.16
CA LEU A 56 3.08 -6.43 -12.21
C LEU A 56 4.14 -7.40 -12.75
N GLN A 57 3.84 -8.20 -13.77
CA GLN A 57 4.81 -9.15 -14.34
C GLN A 57 6.07 -8.44 -14.84
N LYS A 58 5.94 -7.29 -15.51
CA LYS A 58 7.10 -6.52 -16.00
C LYS A 58 8.04 -6.08 -14.88
N LEU A 59 7.49 -5.80 -13.68
CA LEU A 59 8.27 -5.41 -12.50
C LEU A 59 9.01 -6.61 -11.91
N ALA A 60 8.34 -7.77 -11.86
CA ALA A 60 8.97 -9.01 -11.42
C ALA A 60 10.12 -9.42 -12.35
N ASP A 61 9.94 -9.29 -13.67
CA ASP A 61 10.98 -9.59 -14.66
C ASP A 61 12.17 -8.62 -14.53
N ALA A 62 11.92 -7.32 -14.35
CA ALA A 62 12.94 -6.31 -14.12
C ALA A 62 13.73 -6.58 -12.84
N ALA A 63 13.04 -6.90 -11.74
CA ALA A 63 13.67 -7.25 -10.47
C ALA A 63 14.51 -8.55 -10.59
N ALA A 64 13.98 -9.57 -11.25
CA ALA A 64 14.71 -10.84 -11.47
C ALA A 64 16.00 -10.62 -12.26
N ASN A 65 15.91 -9.87 -13.37
CA ASN A 65 17.08 -9.51 -14.18
C ASN A 65 18.12 -8.73 -13.37
N ALA A 66 17.67 -7.79 -12.52
CA ALA A 66 18.57 -7.01 -11.68
C ALA A 66 19.24 -7.85 -10.60
N ILE A 67 18.51 -8.77 -9.94
CA ILE A 67 19.07 -9.71 -8.97
C ILE A 67 20.14 -10.59 -9.63
N GLN A 68 19.83 -11.15 -10.80
CA GLN A 68 20.78 -12.01 -11.54
C GLN A 68 22.03 -11.25 -11.96
N ALA A 69 21.87 -10.05 -12.52
CA ALA A 69 22.98 -9.21 -12.93
C ALA A 69 23.88 -8.77 -11.76
N ALA A 70 23.33 -8.64 -10.57
CA ALA A 70 24.05 -8.28 -9.35
C ALA A 70 24.55 -9.50 -8.54
N GLY A 71 24.49 -10.72 -9.13
CA GLY A 71 25.08 -11.92 -8.54
C GLY A 71 24.20 -12.67 -7.55
N GLY A 72 22.88 -12.46 -7.57
CA GLY A 72 21.90 -13.26 -6.83
C GLY A 72 21.17 -14.26 -7.73
N ASN A 73 20.44 -15.19 -7.12
CA ASN A 73 19.57 -16.16 -7.80
C ASN A 73 18.11 -15.77 -7.55
N PRO A 74 17.40 -15.20 -8.53
CA PRO A 74 15.98 -14.85 -8.37
C PRO A 74 15.10 -16.11 -8.40
N GLN A 75 14.13 -16.19 -7.48
CA GLN A 75 13.13 -17.26 -7.41
C GLN A 75 11.74 -16.64 -7.34
N VAL A 76 11.01 -16.67 -8.47
CA VAL A 76 9.70 -16.05 -8.57
C VAL A 76 8.60 -17.02 -8.13
N PHE A 77 7.71 -16.57 -7.29
CA PHE A 77 6.49 -17.28 -6.90
C PHE A 77 5.28 -16.34 -6.87
N GLY A 78 4.08 -16.88 -7.07
CA GLY A 78 2.84 -16.10 -7.12
C GLY A 78 2.18 -15.93 -5.75
N THR A 79 1.46 -14.82 -5.58
CA THR A 79 0.50 -14.63 -4.48
C THR A 79 -0.90 -14.37 -5.04
N PRO A 80 -1.99 -14.81 -4.36
CA PRO A 80 -3.35 -14.59 -4.85
C PRO A 80 -3.72 -13.11 -4.80
N THR A 81 -4.75 -12.75 -5.57
CA THR A 81 -5.32 -11.41 -5.59
C THR A 81 -6.84 -11.47 -5.63
N ILE A 82 -7.50 -10.76 -4.72
CA ILE A 82 -8.91 -10.41 -4.79
C ILE A 82 -9.01 -8.90 -5.03
N SER A 83 -9.80 -8.51 -6.02
CA SER A 83 -10.02 -7.11 -6.35
C SER A 83 -11.25 -6.58 -5.64
N ASP A 84 -11.06 -5.66 -4.69
CA ASP A 84 -12.17 -5.00 -3.98
C ASP A 84 -13.11 -4.30 -4.97
N GLY A 85 -12.56 -3.58 -5.95
CA GLY A 85 -13.34 -2.85 -6.95
C GLY A 85 -14.20 -3.74 -7.87
N MET A 86 -13.82 -4.99 -8.08
CA MET A 86 -14.59 -5.95 -8.89
C MET A 86 -15.55 -6.80 -8.04
N SER A 87 -15.23 -7.03 -6.77
CA SER A 87 -16.02 -7.85 -5.87
C SER A 87 -17.08 -7.07 -5.09
N MET A 88 -16.94 -5.74 -5.03
CA MET A 88 -17.83 -4.84 -4.29
C MET A 88 -19.31 -5.04 -4.70
N GLY A 89 -20.21 -5.09 -3.70
CA GLY A 89 -21.62 -5.34 -3.93
C GLY A 89 -21.99 -6.81 -4.25
N THR A 90 -21.04 -7.75 -4.11
CA THR A 90 -21.25 -9.18 -4.33
C THR A 90 -20.75 -10.00 -3.13
N GLU A 91 -21.18 -11.28 -3.05
CA GLU A 91 -20.66 -12.23 -2.06
C GLU A 91 -19.12 -12.42 -2.14
N GLY A 92 -18.51 -12.13 -3.30
CA GLY A 92 -17.06 -12.16 -3.49
C GLY A 92 -16.30 -11.20 -2.58
N MET A 93 -16.92 -10.11 -2.14
CA MET A 93 -16.28 -9.13 -1.27
C MET A 93 -15.92 -9.71 0.11
N LYS A 94 -16.61 -10.73 0.58
CA LYS A 94 -16.30 -11.46 1.82
C LYS A 94 -14.91 -12.12 1.81
N TYR A 95 -14.36 -12.39 0.63
CA TYR A 95 -13.02 -12.96 0.45
C TYR A 95 -11.91 -11.91 0.40
N SER A 96 -12.24 -10.62 0.28
CA SER A 96 -11.25 -9.54 0.18
C SER A 96 -10.34 -9.51 1.41
N LEU A 97 -10.88 -9.34 2.62
CA LEU A 97 -10.05 -9.27 3.84
C LEU A 97 -9.35 -10.60 4.14
N VAL A 98 -10.00 -11.73 3.89
CA VAL A 98 -9.42 -13.08 4.06
C VAL A 98 -8.17 -13.25 3.20
N SER A 99 -8.15 -12.69 1.98
CA SER A 99 -7.00 -12.77 1.08
C SER A 99 -5.73 -12.14 1.67
N ARG A 100 -5.84 -11.17 2.57
CA ARG A 100 -4.70 -10.56 3.26
C ARG A 100 -3.88 -11.61 4.04
N GLU A 101 -4.56 -12.45 4.82
CA GLU A 101 -3.90 -13.52 5.59
C GLU A 101 -3.30 -14.58 4.66
N VAL A 102 -4.05 -15.00 3.63
CA VAL A 102 -3.57 -15.97 2.63
C VAL A 102 -2.30 -15.48 1.93
N ILE A 103 -2.24 -14.18 1.57
CA ILE A 103 -1.05 -13.59 0.95
C ILE A 103 0.13 -13.60 1.93
N ALA A 104 -0.11 -13.24 3.20
CA ALA A 104 0.92 -13.28 4.24
C ALA A 104 1.47 -14.71 4.43
N ASP A 105 0.59 -15.70 4.49
CA ASP A 105 0.93 -17.12 4.60
C ASP A 105 1.72 -17.61 3.37
N CYS A 106 1.33 -17.19 2.14
CA CYS A 106 2.07 -17.52 0.93
C CYS A 106 3.52 -17.02 0.98
N VAL A 107 3.71 -15.74 1.35
CA VAL A 107 5.06 -15.14 1.42
C VAL A 107 5.89 -15.83 2.50
N GLU A 108 5.36 -15.96 3.71
CA GLU A 108 6.06 -16.60 4.82
C GLU A 108 6.43 -18.05 4.48
N THR A 109 5.47 -18.84 3.99
CA THR A 109 5.66 -20.26 3.68
C THR A 109 6.73 -20.47 2.62
N CYS A 110 6.68 -19.69 1.52
CA CYS A 110 7.68 -19.83 0.45
C CYS A 110 9.07 -19.43 0.93
N VAL A 111 9.19 -18.28 1.61
CA VAL A 111 10.47 -17.75 2.09
C VAL A 111 11.12 -18.69 3.12
N GLN A 112 10.34 -19.16 4.09
CA GLN A 112 10.84 -20.04 5.16
C GLN A 112 11.10 -21.44 4.63
N GLY A 113 10.15 -22.02 3.88
CA GLY A 113 10.25 -23.38 3.36
C GLY A 113 11.40 -23.59 2.38
N GLN A 114 11.74 -22.57 1.59
CA GLN A 114 12.84 -22.61 0.62
C GLN A 114 14.14 -21.97 1.13
N TRP A 115 14.21 -21.61 2.41
CA TRP A 115 15.40 -21.02 3.02
C TRP A 115 15.97 -19.81 2.25
N MET A 116 15.10 -18.96 1.73
CA MET A 116 15.51 -17.79 0.97
C MET A 116 16.30 -16.81 1.85
N ASP A 117 17.32 -16.17 1.26
CA ASP A 117 18.19 -15.20 1.96
C ASP A 117 17.54 -13.82 2.07
N GLY A 118 16.60 -13.51 1.19
CA GLY A 118 15.81 -12.29 1.19
C GLY A 118 14.60 -12.40 0.27
N VAL A 119 13.69 -11.43 0.34
CA VAL A 119 12.47 -11.39 -0.48
C VAL A 119 12.11 -9.99 -0.95
N LEU A 120 11.76 -9.86 -2.23
CA LEU A 120 11.12 -8.69 -2.82
C LEU A 120 9.66 -9.03 -3.03
N VAL A 121 8.75 -8.21 -2.48
CA VAL A 121 7.31 -8.40 -2.64
C VAL A 121 6.75 -7.33 -3.56
N ILE A 122 5.96 -7.73 -4.56
CA ILE A 122 5.31 -6.83 -5.51
C ILE A 122 3.80 -6.95 -5.35
N GLY A 123 3.13 -5.83 -5.08
CA GLY A 123 1.68 -5.82 -4.94
C GLY A 123 1.05 -4.52 -5.41
N GLY A 124 -0.20 -4.59 -5.84
CA GLY A 124 -0.93 -3.45 -6.40
C GLY A 124 -2.34 -3.26 -5.83
N CYS A 125 -3.04 -4.33 -5.45
CA CYS A 125 -4.42 -4.24 -4.96
C CYS A 125 -4.48 -4.12 -3.43
N ASP A 126 -5.63 -3.73 -2.90
CA ASP A 126 -5.89 -3.36 -1.50
C ASP A 126 -5.27 -4.32 -0.49
N LYS A 127 -5.48 -5.62 -0.65
CA LYS A 127 -5.03 -6.63 0.33
C LYS A 127 -3.66 -7.22 0.02
N ASN A 128 -3.15 -7.07 -1.22
CA ASN A 128 -1.76 -7.40 -1.53
C ASN A 128 -0.79 -6.57 -0.69
N MET A 129 -1.12 -5.28 -0.51
CA MET A 129 -0.26 -4.35 0.23
C MET A 129 -0.02 -4.83 1.66
N PRO A 130 -1.03 -4.87 2.56
CA PRO A 130 -0.82 -5.29 3.94
C PRO A 130 -0.46 -6.77 4.05
N GLY A 131 -1.02 -7.66 3.23
CA GLY A 131 -0.71 -9.09 3.26
C GLY A 131 0.76 -9.37 2.95
N GLY A 132 1.31 -8.73 1.91
CA GLY A 132 2.72 -8.85 1.58
C GLY A 132 3.64 -8.31 2.69
N MET A 133 3.30 -7.17 3.31
CA MET A 133 4.07 -6.61 4.43
C MET A 133 4.02 -7.52 5.68
N MET A 134 2.87 -8.07 6.00
CA MET A 134 2.75 -9.05 7.11
C MET A 134 3.61 -10.30 6.84
N GLY A 135 3.60 -10.83 5.60
CA GLY A 135 4.44 -11.95 5.21
C GLY A 135 5.94 -11.65 5.33
N ILE A 136 6.38 -10.47 4.90
CA ILE A 136 7.75 -9.96 5.10
C ILE A 136 8.13 -9.98 6.59
N LEU A 137 7.26 -9.46 7.44
CA LEU A 137 7.51 -9.37 8.89
C LEU A 137 7.54 -10.72 9.59
N ARG A 138 6.64 -11.63 9.21
CA ARG A 138 6.60 -13.00 9.75
C ARG A 138 7.84 -13.78 9.34
N ALA A 139 8.26 -13.65 8.07
CA ALA A 139 9.48 -14.29 7.57
C ALA A 139 10.75 -13.70 8.20
N ASN A 140 10.77 -12.41 8.45
CA ASN A 140 11.86 -11.64 9.06
C ASN A 140 13.24 -11.94 8.46
N VAL A 141 13.30 -11.99 7.14
CA VAL A 141 14.53 -11.98 6.35
C VAL A 141 14.66 -10.61 5.68
N PRO A 142 15.87 -10.18 5.25
CA PRO A 142 16.02 -8.93 4.47
C PRO A 142 14.96 -8.85 3.37
N ALA A 143 14.23 -7.74 3.32
CA ALA A 143 13.08 -7.64 2.42
C ALA A 143 12.81 -6.22 1.99
N ILE A 144 12.24 -6.04 0.79
CA ILE A 144 11.78 -4.76 0.27
C ILE A 144 10.39 -4.92 -0.35
N TYR A 145 9.57 -3.88 -0.25
CA TYR A 145 8.26 -3.83 -0.89
C TYR A 145 8.30 -2.95 -2.13
N VAL A 146 7.80 -3.46 -3.26
CA VAL A 146 7.63 -2.74 -4.51
C VAL A 146 6.13 -2.54 -4.76
N TYR A 147 5.70 -1.30 -4.82
CA TYR A 147 4.34 -0.96 -5.20
C TYR A 147 4.16 -1.09 -6.70
N GLY A 148 3.03 -1.65 -7.11
CA GLY A 148 2.71 -1.89 -8.52
C GLY A 148 2.19 -0.66 -9.28
N GLY A 149 2.21 0.51 -8.68
CA GLY A 149 1.86 1.78 -9.29
C GLY A 149 0.37 2.09 -9.34
N THR A 150 0.06 3.40 -9.40
CA THR A 150 -1.31 3.90 -9.54
C THR A 150 -1.75 3.87 -11.00
N ILE A 151 -3.06 3.77 -11.23
CA ILE A 151 -3.64 3.86 -12.59
C ILE A 151 -3.64 5.31 -13.08
N MET A 152 -3.45 5.50 -14.37
CA MET A 152 -3.71 6.79 -15.01
C MET A 152 -5.20 7.11 -15.00
N PRO A 153 -5.61 8.38 -14.91
CA PRO A 153 -7.01 8.74 -15.05
C PRO A 153 -7.55 8.40 -16.44
N GLY A 154 -8.79 7.93 -16.47
CA GLY A 154 -9.57 7.89 -17.68
C GLY A 154 -9.96 9.31 -18.13
N ARG A 155 -10.39 9.48 -19.38
CA ARG A 155 -10.81 10.78 -19.89
C ARG A 155 -12.08 10.70 -20.71
N LEU A 156 -13.02 11.61 -20.43
CA LEU A 156 -14.23 11.80 -21.20
C LEU A 156 -14.63 13.29 -21.17
N ASP A 157 -14.85 13.90 -22.35
CA ASP A 157 -15.21 15.32 -22.52
C ASP A 157 -14.27 16.29 -21.77
N GLY A 158 -12.97 16.01 -21.82
CA GLY A 158 -11.95 16.84 -21.18
C GLY A 158 -11.87 16.71 -19.64
N LYS A 159 -12.67 15.81 -19.03
CA LYS A 159 -12.66 15.54 -17.59
C LYS A 159 -11.94 14.25 -17.28
N ASP A 160 -11.19 14.25 -16.20
CA ASP A 160 -10.54 13.05 -15.66
C ASP A 160 -11.57 12.18 -14.96
N LEU A 161 -11.52 10.87 -15.24
CA LEU A 161 -12.38 9.84 -14.65
C LEU A 161 -11.56 8.85 -13.82
N ASN A 162 -12.25 8.21 -12.88
CA ASN A 162 -11.72 7.10 -12.08
C ASN A 162 -12.89 6.16 -11.69
N ILE A 163 -12.61 5.14 -10.89
CA ILE A 163 -13.64 4.18 -10.47
C ILE A 163 -14.80 4.85 -9.70
N VAL A 164 -14.54 5.90 -8.90
CA VAL A 164 -15.61 6.61 -8.18
C VAL A 164 -16.54 7.33 -9.15
N SER A 165 -16.02 7.85 -10.26
CA SER A 165 -16.86 8.45 -11.30
C SER A 165 -17.89 7.47 -11.86
N VAL A 166 -17.58 6.18 -11.89
CA VAL A 166 -18.53 5.13 -12.32
C VAL A 166 -19.58 4.89 -11.24
N PHE A 167 -19.19 4.81 -9.96
CA PHE A 167 -20.16 4.68 -8.85
C PHE A 167 -21.12 5.86 -8.78
N GLU A 168 -20.62 7.09 -8.94
CA GLU A 168 -21.44 8.30 -9.00
C GLU A 168 -22.41 8.24 -10.18
N ALA A 169 -21.93 7.81 -11.36
CA ALA A 169 -22.76 7.66 -12.56
C ALA A 169 -23.89 6.63 -12.41
N VAL A 170 -23.64 5.52 -11.70
CA VAL A 170 -24.68 4.54 -11.35
C VAL A 170 -25.77 5.18 -10.49
N GLY A 171 -25.41 5.98 -9.49
CA GLY A 171 -26.36 6.71 -8.65
C GLY A 171 -27.16 7.75 -9.42
N GLU A 172 -26.53 8.50 -10.33
CA GLU A 172 -27.22 9.47 -11.20
C GLU A 172 -28.16 8.79 -12.18
N HIS A 173 -27.75 7.64 -12.74
CA HIS A 173 -28.60 6.85 -13.62
C HIS A 173 -29.82 6.31 -12.87
N ALA A 174 -29.67 5.74 -11.68
CA ALA A 174 -30.75 5.27 -10.84
C ALA A 174 -31.75 6.38 -10.48
N ALA A 175 -31.28 7.61 -10.34
CA ALA A 175 -32.10 8.80 -10.10
C ALA A 175 -32.71 9.42 -11.39
N GLY A 176 -32.54 8.79 -12.56
CA GLY A 176 -33.06 9.27 -13.85
C GLY A 176 -32.38 10.50 -14.41
N ARG A 177 -31.20 10.87 -13.89
CA ARG A 177 -30.44 12.05 -14.34
C ARG A 177 -29.37 11.74 -15.39
N LEU A 178 -29.06 10.46 -15.63
CA LEU A 178 -28.07 10.02 -16.60
C LEU A 178 -28.70 9.00 -17.55
N SER A 179 -28.42 9.10 -18.86
CA SER A 179 -28.90 8.14 -19.84
C SER A 179 -28.02 6.86 -19.86
N ASP A 180 -28.57 5.74 -20.37
CA ASP A 180 -27.85 4.46 -20.56
C ASP A 180 -26.59 4.65 -21.43
N SER A 181 -26.70 5.42 -22.52
CA SER A 181 -25.57 5.68 -23.41
C SER A 181 -24.45 6.43 -22.69
N ARG A 182 -24.83 7.43 -21.88
CA ARG A 182 -23.82 8.22 -21.13
C ARG A 182 -23.16 7.41 -20.02
N LEU A 183 -23.93 6.58 -19.31
CA LEU A 183 -23.36 5.64 -18.32
C LEU A 183 -22.35 4.71 -19.00
N LYS A 184 -22.70 4.17 -20.19
CA LYS A 184 -21.82 3.26 -20.95
C LYS A 184 -20.54 3.96 -21.42
N ASP A 185 -20.59 5.25 -21.77
CA ASP A 185 -19.41 6.02 -22.11
C ASP A 185 -18.47 6.20 -20.92
N ILE A 186 -19.01 6.54 -19.75
CA ILE A 186 -18.23 6.66 -18.50
C ILE A 186 -17.58 5.32 -18.14
N GLU A 187 -18.33 4.22 -18.16
CA GLU A 187 -17.87 2.86 -17.89
C GLU A 187 -16.65 2.49 -18.77
N ARG A 188 -16.70 2.79 -20.06
CA ARG A 188 -15.64 2.44 -21.01
C ARG A 188 -14.37 3.26 -20.89
N HIS A 189 -14.48 4.48 -20.37
CA HIS A 189 -13.36 5.43 -20.35
C HIS A 189 -12.75 5.62 -18.95
N ALA A 190 -13.37 5.13 -17.87
CA ALA A 190 -12.93 5.41 -16.52
C ALA A 190 -11.63 4.67 -16.12
N ILE A 191 -11.39 3.49 -16.69
CA ILE A 191 -10.26 2.61 -16.35
C ILE A 191 -9.44 2.34 -17.62
N PRO A 192 -8.41 3.15 -17.92
CA PRO A 192 -7.73 3.11 -19.21
C PRO A 192 -6.64 2.04 -19.34
N GLY A 193 -6.27 1.35 -18.26
CA GLY A 193 -5.18 0.37 -18.30
C GLY A 193 -4.82 -0.21 -16.93
N PRO A 194 -3.59 -0.71 -16.76
CA PRO A 194 -3.13 -1.31 -15.51
C PRO A 194 -2.84 -0.24 -14.45
N GLY A 195 -2.86 -0.67 -13.20
CA GLY A 195 -2.53 0.13 -12.02
C GLY A 195 -3.60 0.08 -10.95
N SER A 196 -3.20 0.40 -9.72
CA SER A 196 -4.09 0.53 -8.56
C SER A 196 -4.98 1.76 -8.69
N CYS A 197 -6.10 1.80 -7.98
CA CYS A 197 -7.04 2.92 -8.02
C CYS A 197 -6.37 4.29 -7.95
N GLY A 198 -6.85 5.26 -8.76
CA GLY A 198 -6.15 6.54 -8.95
C GLY A 198 -6.27 7.56 -7.81
N GLY A 199 -7.07 7.29 -6.76
CA GLY A 199 -7.18 8.17 -5.58
C GLY A 199 -6.42 7.61 -4.38
N MET A 200 -6.41 8.37 -3.26
CA MET A 200 -5.81 7.96 -1.99
C MET A 200 -6.74 6.96 -1.25
N TYR A 201 -7.05 5.85 -1.94
CA TYR A 201 -7.77 4.70 -1.40
C TYR A 201 -6.79 3.75 -0.69
N SER A 202 -7.20 2.52 -0.37
CA SER A 202 -6.42 1.62 0.48
C SER A 202 -5.03 1.31 -0.09
N ALA A 203 -4.92 0.97 -1.38
CA ALA A 203 -3.63 0.60 -1.99
C ALA A 203 -2.62 1.77 -1.95
N ASN A 204 -3.00 2.97 -2.41
CA ASN A 204 -2.14 4.15 -2.38
C ASN A 204 -1.81 4.61 -0.96
N THR A 205 -2.76 4.48 -0.02
CA THR A 205 -2.53 4.77 1.40
C THR A 205 -1.49 3.84 2.01
N MET A 206 -1.61 2.54 1.76
CA MET A 206 -0.66 1.56 2.30
C MET A 206 0.70 1.67 1.62
N SER A 207 0.75 1.97 0.33
CA SER A 207 1.99 2.28 -0.38
C SER A 207 2.71 3.47 0.25
N ALA A 208 2.02 4.59 0.47
CA ALA A 208 2.58 5.77 1.15
C ALA A 208 3.06 5.44 2.58
N ALA A 209 2.30 4.61 3.31
CA ALA A 209 2.70 4.14 4.63
C ALA A 209 3.98 3.29 4.58
N PHE A 210 4.18 2.43 3.56
CA PHE A 210 5.37 1.59 3.44
C PHE A 210 6.63 2.38 3.12
N GLU A 211 6.51 3.46 2.34
CA GLU A 211 7.61 4.39 2.12
C GLU A 211 7.99 5.10 3.43
N ALA A 212 6.99 5.56 4.20
CA ALA A 212 7.21 6.18 5.51
C ALA A 212 7.75 5.21 6.58
N LEU A 213 7.38 3.92 6.51
CA LEU A 213 7.97 2.85 7.32
C LEU A 213 9.44 2.56 6.96
N GLY A 214 9.91 3.02 5.82
CA GLY A 214 11.25 2.73 5.31
C GLY A 214 11.39 1.38 4.63
N MET A 215 10.30 0.73 4.22
CA MET A 215 10.30 -0.59 3.57
C MET A 215 10.17 -0.54 2.05
N SER A 216 10.01 0.66 1.47
CA SER A 216 10.02 0.96 0.04
C SER A 216 11.01 2.07 -0.28
N LEU A 217 11.41 2.21 -1.54
CA LEU A 217 12.30 3.30 -1.95
C LEU A 217 11.56 4.65 -1.91
N PRO A 218 12.27 5.76 -1.62
CA PRO A 218 11.70 7.09 -1.77
C PRO A 218 11.15 7.32 -3.19
N TYR A 219 10.03 8.04 -3.29
CA TYR A 219 9.27 8.33 -4.51
C TYR A 219 8.57 7.13 -5.17
N SER A 220 8.77 5.88 -4.70
CA SER A 220 8.20 4.70 -5.35
C SER A 220 6.70 4.51 -5.12
N SER A 221 6.13 5.17 -4.12
CA SER A 221 4.77 4.88 -3.62
C SER A 221 3.62 5.58 -4.37
N SER A 222 3.92 6.46 -5.32
CA SER A 222 2.92 7.24 -6.05
C SER A 222 3.10 7.23 -7.56
N MET A 223 4.07 6.49 -8.08
CA MET A 223 4.32 6.33 -9.52
C MET A 223 3.14 5.68 -10.25
N ALA A 224 2.97 6.00 -11.53
CA ALA A 224 1.96 5.37 -12.36
C ALA A 224 2.49 4.08 -13.01
N ASN A 225 1.66 3.04 -13.10
CA ASN A 225 2.06 1.71 -13.60
C ASN A 225 2.56 1.67 -15.06
N ILE A 226 2.31 2.70 -15.84
CA ILE A 226 2.68 2.75 -17.26
C ILE A 226 4.02 3.46 -17.54
N HIS A 227 4.69 3.98 -16.52
CA HIS A 227 5.93 4.73 -16.70
C HIS A 227 7.18 3.84 -16.54
N ASP A 228 8.26 4.18 -17.25
CA ASP A 228 9.54 3.50 -17.13
C ASP A 228 10.18 3.67 -15.75
N GLU A 229 9.83 4.75 -15.04
CA GLU A 229 10.25 5.04 -13.66
C GLU A 229 9.96 3.88 -12.70
N GLU A 230 8.79 3.24 -12.86
CA GLU A 230 8.37 2.14 -12.02
C GLU A 230 9.24 0.88 -12.24
N THR A 231 9.58 0.59 -13.50
CA THR A 231 10.51 -0.50 -13.85
C THR A 231 11.91 -0.20 -13.33
N ALA A 232 12.37 1.07 -13.41
CA ALA A 232 13.62 1.50 -12.83
C ALA A 232 13.62 1.38 -11.30
N SER A 233 12.51 1.73 -10.64
CA SER A 233 12.32 1.57 -9.20
C SER A 233 12.37 0.10 -8.76
N ALA A 234 11.72 -0.81 -9.50
CA ALA A 234 11.79 -2.27 -9.23
C ALA A 234 13.22 -2.79 -9.38
N THR A 235 13.95 -2.34 -10.41
CA THR A 235 15.36 -2.66 -10.65
C THR A 235 16.24 -2.19 -9.49
N GLU A 236 16.09 -0.95 -9.03
CA GLU A 236 16.90 -0.44 -7.91
C GLU A 236 16.48 -1.08 -6.58
N SER A 237 15.19 -1.38 -6.38
CA SER A 237 14.73 -2.14 -5.21
C SER A 237 15.42 -3.49 -5.09
N ALA A 238 15.61 -4.18 -6.20
CA ALA A 238 16.36 -5.46 -6.24
C ALA A 238 17.83 -5.29 -5.80
N ARG A 239 18.49 -4.22 -6.25
CA ARG A 239 19.87 -3.90 -5.84
C ARG A 239 19.97 -3.53 -4.36
N VAL A 240 19.00 -2.74 -3.86
CA VAL A 240 18.92 -2.39 -2.44
C VAL A 240 18.73 -3.63 -1.59
N LEU A 241 17.87 -4.56 -2.02
CA LEU A 241 17.64 -5.81 -1.30
C LEU A 241 18.92 -6.64 -1.18
N LEU A 242 19.73 -6.76 -2.25
CA LEU A 242 21.00 -7.49 -2.18
C LEU A 242 21.95 -6.84 -1.16
N ARG A 243 22.06 -5.51 -1.14
CA ARG A 243 22.84 -4.80 -0.10
C ARG A 243 22.28 -5.03 1.31
N ALA A 244 20.96 -5.12 1.47
CA ALA A 244 20.33 -5.43 2.76
C ALA A 244 20.63 -6.88 3.20
N ILE A 245 20.67 -7.84 2.26
CA ILE A 245 21.08 -9.22 2.53
C ILE A 245 22.53 -9.28 3.03
N GLU A 246 23.45 -8.56 2.39
CA GLU A 246 24.85 -8.49 2.81
C GLU A 246 25.02 -7.93 4.23
N ARG A 247 24.16 -6.98 4.61
CA ARG A 247 24.14 -6.34 5.95
C ARG A 247 23.31 -7.09 6.99
N ASP A 248 22.56 -8.10 6.58
CA ASP A 248 21.54 -8.79 7.39
C ASP A 248 20.51 -7.83 8.00
N LEU A 249 20.14 -6.76 7.26
CA LEU A 249 19.18 -5.76 7.69
C LEU A 249 17.75 -6.32 7.52
N LYS A 250 17.08 -6.57 8.63
CA LYS A 250 15.79 -7.25 8.67
C LYS A 250 14.62 -6.29 8.83
N PRO A 251 13.41 -6.66 8.38
CA PRO A 251 12.22 -5.83 8.52
C PRO A 251 11.90 -5.41 9.95
N ARG A 252 12.10 -6.29 10.94
CA ARG A 252 11.84 -5.96 12.36
C ARG A 252 12.90 -5.04 12.97
N ASP A 253 14.06 -4.86 12.33
CA ASP A 253 15.05 -3.85 12.71
C ASP A 253 14.62 -2.44 12.24
N ILE A 254 13.79 -2.39 11.18
CA ILE A 254 13.30 -1.16 10.56
C ILE A 254 11.94 -0.75 11.14
N ILE A 255 10.99 -1.70 11.21
CA ILE A 255 9.62 -1.42 11.68
C ILE A 255 9.59 -1.44 13.20
N THR A 256 9.91 -0.30 13.77
CA THR A 256 9.81 0.03 15.18
C THR A 256 8.53 0.81 15.48
N ARG A 257 8.22 1.06 16.75
CA ARG A 257 7.11 1.94 17.14
C ARG A 257 7.24 3.33 16.49
N ALA A 258 8.43 3.92 16.50
CA ALA A 258 8.70 5.21 15.87
C ALA A 258 8.45 5.18 14.33
N ALA A 259 8.83 4.09 13.65
CA ALA A 259 8.55 3.92 12.23
C ALA A 259 7.04 3.80 11.95
N ILE A 260 6.27 3.12 12.83
CA ILE A 260 4.80 3.08 12.73
C ILE A 260 4.19 4.47 12.95
N GLU A 261 4.72 5.26 13.90
CA GLU A 261 4.31 6.67 14.08
C GLU A 261 4.54 7.48 12.81
N ASN A 262 5.68 7.31 12.13
CA ASN A 262 5.95 7.94 10.84
C ASN A 262 4.92 7.54 9.77
N ALA A 263 4.61 6.26 9.65
CA ALA A 263 3.60 5.78 8.70
C ALA A 263 2.23 6.37 8.97
N VAL A 264 1.79 6.37 10.24
CA VAL A 264 0.49 6.95 10.63
C VAL A 264 0.47 8.46 10.41
N ALA A 265 1.58 9.17 10.68
CA ALA A 265 1.68 10.60 10.40
C ALA A 265 1.50 10.90 8.90
N VAL A 266 2.15 10.14 8.02
CA VAL A 266 1.96 10.27 6.57
C VAL A 266 0.53 9.94 6.16
N VAL A 267 -0.07 8.85 6.69
CA VAL A 267 -1.49 8.50 6.41
C VAL A 267 -2.42 9.66 6.80
N MET A 268 -2.20 10.29 7.97
CA MET A 268 -3.00 11.45 8.38
C MET A 268 -2.80 12.63 7.44
N ALA A 269 -1.57 12.94 7.07
CA ALA A 269 -1.25 14.11 6.24
C ALA A 269 -1.77 13.99 4.80
N VAL A 270 -1.79 12.78 4.22
CA VAL A 270 -2.29 12.56 2.84
C VAL A 270 -3.80 12.37 2.75
N GLY A 271 -4.52 12.34 3.86
CA GLY A 271 -5.97 12.06 3.84
C GLY A 271 -6.30 10.61 3.45
N GLY A 272 -5.55 9.64 3.98
CA GLY A 272 -5.61 8.23 3.60
C GLY A 272 -6.93 7.51 3.93
N SER A 273 -6.96 6.23 3.61
CA SER A 273 -8.12 5.35 3.82
C SER A 273 -8.28 4.93 5.29
N THR A 274 -9.51 4.74 5.75
CA THR A 274 -9.84 4.12 7.05
C THR A 274 -9.23 2.71 7.19
N ASN A 275 -9.03 2.00 6.09
CA ASN A 275 -8.39 0.68 6.08
C ASN A 275 -6.97 0.70 6.66
N ALA A 276 -6.28 1.85 6.66
CA ALA A 276 -4.97 1.98 7.28
C ALA A 276 -4.99 1.62 8.78
N VAL A 277 -6.06 1.93 9.50
CA VAL A 277 -6.17 1.56 10.91
C VAL A 277 -6.15 0.05 11.07
N LEU A 278 -6.99 -0.67 10.30
CA LEU A 278 -7.05 -2.13 10.31
C LEU A 278 -5.71 -2.77 9.91
N HIS A 279 -5.07 -2.24 8.88
CA HIS A 279 -3.88 -2.85 8.31
C HIS A 279 -2.61 -2.53 9.09
N ILE A 280 -2.47 -1.33 9.63
CA ILE A 280 -1.31 -0.96 10.46
C ILE A 280 -1.35 -1.72 11.81
N LEU A 281 -2.54 -1.95 12.40
CA LEU A 281 -2.68 -2.82 13.58
C LEU A 281 -2.16 -4.24 13.29
N ALA A 282 -2.53 -4.83 12.14
CA ALA A 282 -2.07 -6.16 11.75
C ALA A 282 -0.56 -6.20 11.44
N ILE A 283 -0.01 -5.14 10.82
CA ILE A 283 1.42 -4.99 10.55
C ILE A 283 2.21 -4.84 11.86
N ALA A 284 1.72 -4.01 12.80
CA ALA A 284 2.32 -3.84 14.12
C ALA A 284 2.39 -5.17 14.88
N HIS A 285 1.28 -5.93 14.87
CA HIS A 285 1.22 -7.27 15.45
C HIS A 285 2.24 -8.23 14.80
N ALA A 286 2.33 -8.24 13.45
CA ALA A 286 3.31 -9.07 12.74
C ALA A 286 4.77 -8.66 13.01
N ALA A 287 5.00 -7.40 13.39
CA ALA A 287 6.31 -6.87 13.77
C ALA A 287 6.67 -7.07 15.25
N ASP A 288 5.76 -7.59 16.08
CA ASP A 288 5.86 -7.62 17.54
C ASP A 288 5.98 -6.21 18.16
N VAL A 289 5.31 -5.22 17.58
CA VAL A 289 5.26 -3.84 18.08
C VAL A 289 3.94 -3.58 18.78
N ASP A 290 4.00 -3.09 20.01
CA ASP A 290 2.81 -2.66 20.75
C ASP A 290 2.23 -1.39 20.14
N TRP A 291 1.04 -1.52 19.53
CA TRP A 291 0.30 -0.46 18.86
C TRP A 291 -1.19 -0.70 18.99
N SER A 292 -1.93 0.32 19.39
CA SER A 292 -3.37 0.24 19.65
C SER A 292 -4.18 1.20 18.78
N ILE A 293 -5.49 1.03 18.77
CA ILE A 293 -6.40 1.94 18.08
C ILE A 293 -6.32 3.37 18.66
N ASP A 294 -6.06 3.51 19.96
CA ASP A 294 -5.95 4.81 20.64
C ASP A 294 -4.70 5.60 20.21
N ASP A 295 -3.66 4.92 19.72
CA ASP A 295 -2.46 5.57 19.17
C ASP A 295 -2.79 6.36 17.89
N PHE A 296 -3.76 5.89 17.09
CA PHE A 296 -4.23 6.64 15.91
C PHE A 296 -4.89 7.97 16.31
N GLU A 297 -5.72 7.97 17.36
CA GLU A 297 -6.34 9.21 17.86
C GLU A 297 -5.27 10.18 18.41
N ARG A 298 -4.26 9.66 19.10
CA ARG A 298 -3.12 10.45 19.58
C ARG A 298 -2.36 11.11 18.43
N MET A 299 -2.12 10.37 17.33
CA MET A 299 -1.46 10.89 16.13
C MET A 299 -2.36 11.88 15.39
N ARG A 300 -3.66 11.60 15.26
CA ARG A 300 -4.64 12.47 14.63
C ARG A 300 -4.59 13.90 15.17
N ARG A 301 -4.50 14.06 16.49
CA ARG A 301 -4.50 15.36 17.16
C ARG A 301 -3.23 16.19 16.92
N LYS A 302 -2.18 15.56 16.40
CA LYS A 302 -0.88 16.20 16.19
C LYS A 302 -0.60 16.52 14.74
N VAL A 303 -1.09 15.71 13.82
CA VAL A 303 -0.70 15.74 12.42
C VAL A 303 -1.82 16.36 11.57
N PRO A 304 -1.56 17.47 10.87
CA PRO A 304 -2.55 18.11 10.01
C PRO A 304 -2.78 17.31 8.71
N VAL A 305 -3.90 17.56 8.04
CA VAL A 305 -4.13 17.09 6.66
C VAL A 305 -3.55 18.11 5.68
N LEU A 306 -2.58 17.69 4.88
CA LEU A 306 -1.85 18.54 3.95
C LEU A 306 -2.25 18.36 2.49
N CYS A 307 -2.79 17.18 2.11
CA CYS A 307 -3.03 16.82 0.72
C CYS A 307 -4.52 16.84 0.36
N ASP A 308 -4.83 17.46 -0.78
CA ASP A 308 -6.19 17.60 -1.32
C ASP A 308 -6.53 16.46 -2.30
N LEU A 309 -6.51 15.21 -1.81
CA LEU A 309 -6.61 14.01 -2.63
C LEU A 309 -8.01 13.36 -2.59
N LYS A 310 -8.45 12.82 -3.73
CA LYS A 310 -9.65 11.97 -3.77
C LYS A 310 -9.50 10.76 -2.85
N PRO A 311 -10.60 10.30 -2.20
CA PRO A 311 -12.00 10.62 -2.47
C PRO A 311 -12.53 11.91 -1.83
N SER A 312 -11.88 12.48 -0.83
CA SER A 312 -12.38 13.65 -0.09
C SER A 312 -11.98 14.98 -0.71
N GLY A 313 -10.95 15.00 -1.55
CA GLY A 313 -10.40 16.17 -2.24
C GLY A 313 -10.56 16.10 -3.76
N HIS A 314 -9.75 16.87 -4.45
CA HIS A 314 -9.90 17.13 -5.89
C HIS A 314 -8.92 16.31 -6.75
N TYR A 315 -7.70 16.06 -6.29
CA TYR A 315 -6.59 15.55 -7.08
C TYR A 315 -6.44 14.03 -6.99
N LEU A 316 -5.77 13.45 -7.99
CA LEU A 316 -5.44 12.04 -8.08
C LEU A 316 -4.00 11.76 -7.60
N THR A 317 -3.66 10.50 -7.41
CA THR A 317 -2.32 10.08 -6.98
C THR A 317 -1.23 10.46 -7.99
N VAL A 318 -1.55 10.48 -9.28
CA VAL A 318 -0.61 10.96 -10.32
C VAL A 318 -0.28 12.45 -10.17
N ASP A 319 -1.24 13.26 -9.72
CA ASP A 319 -1.01 14.68 -9.44
C ASP A 319 -0.17 14.82 -8.16
N PHE A 320 -0.44 13.99 -7.17
CA PHE A 320 0.35 13.89 -5.93
C PHE A 320 1.81 13.55 -6.22
N HIS A 321 2.06 12.58 -7.11
CA HIS A 321 3.43 12.23 -7.52
C HIS A 321 4.15 13.44 -8.15
N ARG A 322 3.51 14.13 -9.08
CA ARG A 322 4.05 15.33 -9.74
C ARG A 322 4.32 16.49 -8.78
N ALA A 323 3.53 16.59 -7.71
CA ALA A 323 3.71 17.59 -6.65
C ALA A 323 4.84 17.26 -5.65
N GLY A 324 5.55 16.13 -5.83
CA GLY A 324 6.66 15.70 -4.98
C GLY A 324 6.37 14.44 -4.16
N GLY A 325 5.15 13.90 -4.20
CA GLY A 325 4.78 12.61 -3.63
C GLY A 325 4.98 12.51 -2.11
N VAL A 326 5.18 11.26 -1.67
CA VAL A 326 5.38 10.95 -0.24
C VAL A 326 6.60 11.64 0.36
N PRO A 327 7.77 11.71 -0.32
CA PRO A 327 8.94 12.38 0.25
C PRO A 327 8.71 13.85 0.55
N GLN A 328 7.93 14.57 -0.28
CA GLN A 328 7.60 15.97 -0.01
C GLN A 328 6.76 16.13 1.26
N VAL A 329 5.78 15.24 1.46
CA VAL A 329 4.96 15.23 2.69
C VAL A 329 5.84 14.88 3.90
N MET A 330 6.68 13.85 3.78
CA MET A 330 7.60 13.45 4.84
C MET A 330 8.56 14.57 5.20
N LYS A 331 9.08 15.31 4.22
CA LYS A 331 9.98 16.45 4.46
C LYS A 331 9.29 17.55 5.27
N LEU A 332 8.06 17.93 4.90
CA LEU A 332 7.28 18.92 5.65
C LEU A 332 7.04 18.48 7.10
N LEU A 333 6.67 17.21 7.31
CA LEU A 333 6.43 16.67 8.64
C LEU A 333 7.71 16.55 9.46
N LEU A 334 8.83 16.17 8.84
CA LEU A 334 10.14 16.07 9.49
C LEU A 334 10.62 17.46 9.98
N ASP A 335 10.54 18.46 9.12
CA ASP A 335 10.95 19.84 9.45
C ASP A 335 10.08 20.46 10.56
N ALA A 336 8.85 19.96 10.71
CA ALA A 336 7.93 20.35 11.79
C ALA A 336 8.10 19.52 13.08
N GLY A 337 9.02 18.56 13.13
CA GLY A 337 9.21 17.67 14.28
C GLY A 337 8.07 16.66 14.48
N LEU A 338 7.32 16.35 13.41
CA LEU A 338 6.19 15.40 13.40
C LEU A 338 6.58 14.02 12.86
N LEU A 339 7.84 13.81 12.47
CA LEU A 339 8.43 12.53 12.09
C LEU A 339 9.71 12.23 12.86
N HIS A 340 9.97 10.97 13.06
CA HIS A 340 11.21 10.42 13.65
C HIS A 340 12.25 10.22 12.53
N GLY A 341 13.13 11.23 12.37
CA GLY A 341 14.14 11.25 11.31
C GLY A 341 15.25 10.20 11.48
N GLU A 342 15.46 9.72 12.69
CA GLU A 342 16.45 8.69 13.04
C GLU A 342 16.05 7.26 12.66
N CYS A 343 14.79 7.03 12.31
CA CYS A 343 14.33 5.70 11.89
C CYS A 343 15.12 5.19 10.69
N MET A 344 15.57 3.93 10.77
CA MET A 344 16.29 3.25 9.69
C MET A 344 15.35 2.91 8.54
N THR A 345 15.88 2.92 7.32
CA THR A 345 15.18 2.42 6.13
C THR A 345 15.90 1.23 5.52
N ILE A 346 15.22 0.50 4.63
CA ILE A 346 15.81 -0.64 3.90
C ILE A 346 17.02 -0.25 3.03
N THR A 347 17.17 1.02 2.69
CA THR A 347 18.34 1.53 1.97
C THR A 347 19.60 1.51 2.83
N GLY A 348 19.47 1.35 4.14
CA GLY A 348 20.55 1.46 5.12
C GLY A 348 20.89 2.91 5.48
N LEU A 349 20.04 3.86 5.13
CA LEU A 349 20.05 5.26 5.52
C LEU A 349 18.89 5.52 6.48
N THR A 350 19.01 6.54 7.30
CA THR A 350 17.89 7.04 8.12
C THR A 350 16.85 7.79 7.27
N VAL A 351 15.65 7.97 7.80
CA VAL A 351 14.60 8.78 7.16
C VAL A 351 15.10 10.19 6.87
N ALA A 352 15.79 10.84 7.83
CA ALA A 352 16.34 12.18 7.62
C ALA A 352 17.38 12.22 6.49
N GLU A 353 18.23 11.21 6.38
CA GLU A 353 19.23 11.11 5.31
C GLU A 353 18.58 10.89 3.93
N THR A 354 17.50 10.10 3.85
CA THR A 354 16.77 9.90 2.58
C THR A 354 16.05 11.17 2.11
N LEU A 355 15.72 12.09 3.01
CA LEU A 355 14.97 13.31 2.73
C LEU A 355 15.86 14.56 2.57
N LYS A 356 17.20 14.43 2.69
CA LYS A 356 18.13 15.58 2.71
C LYS A 356 18.04 16.46 1.46
N ASP A 357 17.82 15.84 0.30
CA ASP A 357 17.78 16.52 -1.01
C ASP A 357 16.34 16.89 -1.44
N VAL A 358 15.33 16.57 -0.61
CA VAL A 358 13.92 16.93 -0.86
C VAL A 358 13.73 18.42 -0.50
N PRO A 359 13.10 19.23 -1.37
CA PRO A 359 12.84 20.64 -1.09
C PRO A 359 12.05 20.85 0.21
N ALA A 360 12.44 21.85 1.00
CA ALA A 360 11.73 22.17 2.25
C ALA A 360 10.31 22.72 2.02
N VAL A 361 10.03 23.24 0.81
CA VAL A 361 8.74 23.81 0.42
C VAL A 361 8.26 23.13 -0.85
N PRO A 362 6.99 22.71 -0.94
CA PRO A 362 6.45 22.15 -2.15
C PRO A 362 6.43 23.19 -3.28
N PRO A 363 6.37 22.76 -4.56
CA PRO A 363 6.26 23.65 -5.70
C PRO A 363 5.12 24.68 -5.53
N ALA A 364 5.35 25.94 -5.88
CA ALA A 364 4.42 27.04 -5.60
C ALA A 364 3.20 27.08 -6.55
N ASP A 365 3.29 26.39 -7.66
CA ASP A 365 2.30 26.36 -8.76
C ASP A 365 1.27 25.21 -8.64
N GLN A 366 1.17 24.59 -7.45
CA GLN A 366 0.26 23.48 -7.18
C GLN A 366 -0.43 23.63 -5.82
N ASP A 367 -1.61 23.00 -5.69
CA ASP A 367 -2.42 22.95 -4.47
C ASP A 367 -2.66 21.51 -3.95
N VAL A 368 -1.96 20.53 -4.54
CA VAL A 368 -2.10 19.11 -4.20
C VAL A 368 -1.51 18.84 -2.82
N ILE A 369 -0.28 19.33 -2.57
CA ILE A 369 0.42 19.26 -1.29
C ILE A 369 0.54 20.69 -0.75
N ARG A 370 -0.11 20.98 0.35
CA ARG A 370 -0.09 22.30 0.98
C ARG A 370 0.98 22.38 2.06
N PRO A 371 1.63 23.54 2.24
CA PRO A 371 2.51 23.75 3.36
C PRO A 371 1.74 23.79 4.69
N LEU A 372 2.42 23.59 5.81
CA LEU A 372 1.81 23.45 7.13
C LEU A 372 0.96 24.64 7.56
N ASP A 373 1.37 25.85 7.22
CA ASP A 373 0.64 27.10 7.53
C ASP A 373 -0.66 27.27 6.73
N ARG A 374 -0.86 26.43 5.68
CA ARG A 374 -2.07 26.39 4.85
C ARG A 374 -2.68 24.99 4.79
N ALA A 375 -2.49 24.19 5.84
CA ALA A 375 -3.08 22.86 5.94
C ALA A 375 -4.59 22.88 5.66
N LEU A 376 -5.10 21.83 5.02
CA LEU A 376 -6.55 21.68 4.77
C LEU A 376 -7.34 21.55 6.07
N TYR A 377 -6.79 20.79 7.01
CA TYR A 377 -7.34 20.62 8.36
C TYR A 377 -6.19 20.61 9.36
N ALA A 378 -6.41 21.27 10.50
CA ALA A 378 -5.40 21.39 11.57
C ALA A 378 -5.09 20.06 12.27
N GLU A 379 -6.01 19.10 12.20
CA GLU A 379 -5.89 17.78 12.79
C GLU A 379 -6.11 16.71 11.70
N GLY A 380 -5.62 15.50 11.94
CA GLY A 380 -5.78 14.35 11.05
C GLY A 380 -7.25 13.95 10.87
N HIS A 381 -7.50 13.20 9.83
CA HIS A 381 -8.83 12.91 9.32
C HIS A 381 -9.42 11.57 9.80
N LEU A 382 -8.62 10.68 10.37
CA LEU A 382 -9.09 9.38 10.91
C LEU A 382 -9.33 9.50 12.41
N ALA A 383 -10.59 9.76 12.78
CA ALA A 383 -11.00 9.86 14.18
C ALA A 383 -11.40 8.51 14.74
N ILE A 384 -10.98 8.23 15.97
CA ILE A 384 -11.42 7.07 16.73
C ILE A 384 -12.58 7.50 17.62
N LEU A 385 -13.74 6.91 17.39
CA LEU A 385 -14.96 7.21 18.11
C LEU A 385 -15.29 6.09 19.09
N LYS A 386 -15.64 6.43 20.32
CA LYS A 386 -16.06 5.47 21.34
C LYS A 386 -17.44 5.86 21.89
N GLY A 387 -18.28 4.88 22.13
CA GLY A 387 -19.63 5.06 22.65
C GLY A 387 -20.29 3.74 22.94
N ASN A 388 -21.55 3.76 23.36
CA ASN A 388 -22.30 2.55 23.68
C ASN A 388 -22.54 1.62 22.46
N LEU A 389 -22.51 2.16 21.23
CA LEU A 389 -22.61 1.37 20.01
C LEU A 389 -21.26 0.71 19.65
N ALA A 390 -20.14 1.38 19.94
CA ALA A 390 -18.79 0.91 19.66
C ALA A 390 -17.87 1.17 20.88
N PRO A 391 -18.01 0.41 21.97
CA PRO A 391 -17.27 0.68 23.22
C PRO A 391 -15.77 0.50 23.08
N GLU A 392 -15.31 -0.42 22.24
CA GLU A 392 -13.89 -0.65 21.93
C GLU A 392 -13.33 0.31 20.87
N GLY A 393 -14.20 1.02 20.17
CA GLY A 393 -13.85 2.02 19.18
C GLY A 393 -14.34 1.70 17.77
N SER A 394 -14.56 2.75 17.00
CA SER A 394 -14.83 2.72 15.56
C SER A 394 -14.00 3.78 14.87
N VAL A 395 -13.82 3.66 13.56
CA VAL A 395 -13.02 4.59 12.74
C VAL A 395 -13.96 5.43 11.90
N ALA A 396 -13.80 6.76 11.97
CA ALA A 396 -14.49 7.69 11.11
C ALA A 396 -13.49 8.51 10.28
N LYS A 397 -13.74 8.61 8.97
CA LYS A 397 -13.06 9.57 8.11
C LYS A 397 -13.84 10.89 8.16
N ILE A 398 -13.27 11.91 8.79
CA ILE A 398 -13.98 13.16 9.09
C ILE A 398 -13.70 14.30 8.11
N THR A 399 -12.84 14.10 7.09
CA THR A 399 -12.61 15.08 6.02
C THR A 399 -13.88 15.31 5.20
N GLY A 400 -14.19 16.59 4.93
CA GLY A 400 -15.37 16.99 4.14
C GLY A 400 -16.70 16.93 4.88
N LEU A 401 -16.73 16.56 6.17
CA LEU A 401 -17.96 16.60 6.96
C LEU A 401 -18.40 18.05 7.19
N LYS A 402 -19.63 18.37 6.78
CA LYS A 402 -20.27 19.69 7.05
C LYS A 402 -20.84 19.76 8.45
N ASN A 403 -21.37 18.63 8.93
CA ASN A 403 -21.98 18.52 10.26
C ASN A 403 -21.33 17.35 11.02
N PRO A 404 -20.44 17.62 11.98
CA PRO A 404 -19.75 16.56 12.72
C PRO A 404 -20.63 15.88 13.78
N VAL A 405 -21.77 16.49 14.14
CA VAL A 405 -22.73 15.94 15.10
C VAL A 405 -24.09 15.84 14.44
N MET A 406 -24.68 14.65 14.46
CA MET A 406 -26.02 14.39 13.94
C MET A 406 -26.83 13.63 14.99
N SER A 407 -28.12 13.92 15.06
CA SER A 407 -29.08 13.20 15.89
C SER A 407 -30.35 12.94 15.10
N GLY A 408 -30.91 11.75 15.22
CA GLY A 408 -32.11 11.37 14.50
C GLY A 408 -32.55 9.94 14.81
N PRO A 409 -33.73 9.51 14.29
CA PRO A 409 -34.19 8.14 14.42
C PRO A 409 -33.20 7.15 13.77
N ALA A 410 -32.81 6.11 14.51
CA ALA A 410 -31.97 5.05 13.96
C ALA A 410 -32.79 4.16 13.02
N ARG A 411 -32.22 3.87 11.84
CA ARG A 411 -32.65 2.85 10.89
C ARG A 411 -31.59 1.76 10.86
N VAL A 412 -31.87 0.66 11.53
CA VAL A 412 -30.94 -0.44 11.72
C VAL A 412 -31.15 -1.49 10.64
N PHE A 413 -30.05 -1.98 10.05
CA PHE A 413 -30.02 -3.01 9.03
C PHE A 413 -29.01 -4.08 9.43
N ASP A 414 -29.31 -5.33 9.11
CA ASP A 414 -28.42 -6.46 9.42
C ASP A 414 -27.32 -6.66 8.35
N ASP A 415 -27.53 -6.09 7.15
CA ASP A 415 -26.61 -6.20 6.03
C ASP A 415 -26.71 -5.04 5.03
N GLU A 416 -25.65 -4.92 4.18
CA GLU A 416 -25.58 -3.90 3.13
C GLU A 416 -26.70 -4.02 2.08
N PRO A 417 -27.06 -5.22 1.56
CA PRO A 417 -28.14 -5.34 0.58
C PRO A 417 -29.48 -4.80 1.05
N THR A 418 -29.89 -5.10 2.28
CA THR A 418 -31.16 -4.60 2.81
C THR A 418 -31.14 -3.10 3.08
N ALA A 419 -29.99 -2.55 3.47
CA ALA A 419 -29.78 -1.10 3.60
C ALA A 419 -29.88 -0.39 2.25
N LEU A 420 -29.23 -0.94 1.22
CA LEU A 420 -29.26 -0.40 -0.15
C LEU A 420 -30.69 -0.44 -0.72
N GLU A 421 -31.40 -1.53 -0.56
CA GLU A 421 -32.81 -1.64 -0.97
C GLU A 421 -33.67 -0.56 -0.31
N ALA A 422 -33.48 -0.31 1.01
CA ALA A 422 -34.19 0.73 1.72
C ALA A 422 -33.91 2.15 1.19
N ILE A 423 -32.69 2.41 0.73
CA ILE A 423 -32.32 3.69 0.11
C ILE A 423 -33.02 3.82 -1.25
N LEU A 424 -32.91 2.80 -2.11
CA LEU A 424 -33.48 2.82 -3.46
C LEU A 424 -35.00 2.91 -3.46
N ASP A 425 -35.67 2.26 -2.50
CA ASP A 425 -37.13 2.34 -2.28
C ASP A 425 -37.60 3.65 -1.65
N GLY A 426 -36.70 4.59 -1.31
CA GLY A 426 -37.05 5.84 -0.64
C GLY A 426 -37.56 5.67 0.79
N ARG A 427 -37.25 4.54 1.44
CA ARG A 427 -37.63 4.28 2.85
C ARG A 427 -36.80 5.08 3.86
N ILE A 428 -35.61 5.57 3.44
CA ILE A 428 -34.76 6.44 4.25
C ILE A 428 -35.19 7.88 4.06
N ARG A 429 -35.41 8.59 5.17
CA ARG A 429 -35.90 9.96 5.19
C ARG A 429 -34.83 10.94 5.66
N HIS A 430 -34.95 12.18 5.28
CA HIS A 430 -34.08 13.24 5.81
C HIS A 430 -34.14 13.26 7.35
N GLY A 431 -32.96 13.21 7.99
CA GLY A 431 -32.80 13.15 9.44
C GLY A 431 -32.70 11.75 10.03
N ASP A 432 -32.91 10.68 9.25
CA ASP A 432 -32.63 9.30 9.69
C ASP A 432 -31.13 9.08 9.85
N ILE A 433 -30.73 8.28 10.84
CA ILE A 433 -29.37 7.77 11.05
C ILE A 433 -29.38 6.29 10.67
N MET A 434 -28.65 5.93 9.62
CA MET A 434 -28.49 4.52 9.22
C MET A 434 -27.42 3.85 10.08
N VAL A 435 -27.72 2.65 10.60
CA VAL A 435 -26.85 1.85 11.46
C VAL A 435 -26.78 0.42 10.95
#